data_7d4c8c33aa1a5d7392dae504c0afbbf2
#
_entry.id   7d4c8c33aa1a5d7392dae504c0afbbf2
#
_cell.length_a   1.000
_cell.length_b   1.000
_cell.length_c   1.000
_cell.angle_alpha   90.00
_cell.angle_beta   90.00
_cell.angle_gamma   90.00
#
_symmetry.space_group_name_H-M   'P 1'
#
loop_
_entity.id
_entity.type
_entity.pdbx_description
1 polymer ?
#
loop_
_entity_poly.entity_id
_entity_poly.type
_entity_poly.pdbx_seq_one_letter_code
_entity_poly.pdbx_strand_id
1 'polypeptide(L)'
;PVIIENNCFVGARSEVAEGVIVETGSVLSMGVYIGASTRIVDRYSGDIFVGRVPAYSVVVPGSMPGKPLKDGSPGPSLYCVVIVKRVDERTRAKTSINDLLRD
;
A
#
# COMPACT_ATOMS: atom_id res chain seq x y z
N PRO A 1 6.16 11.20 13.62
CA PRO A 1 5.87 11.98 12.43
C PRO A 1 5.60 11.09 11.23
N VAL A 2 5.01 11.67 10.19
CA VAL A 2 4.89 11.03 8.88
C VAL A 2 6.13 11.36 8.07
N ILE A 3 6.70 10.36 7.43
CA ILE A 3 7.87 10.57 6.58
C ILE A 3 7.52 10.06 5.18
N ILE A 4 7.56 10.97 4.22
CA ILE A 4 7.41 10.63 2.81
C ILE A 4 8.77 10.90 2.17
N GLU A 5 9.46 9.85 1.76
CA GLU A 5 10.77 9.99 1.18
C GLU A 5 10.72 10.50 -0.26
N ASN A 6 11.86 10.62 -0.92
CA ASN A 6 11.95 11.27 -2.22
C ASN A 6 11.22 10.51 -3.32
N ASN A 7 10.71 11.28 -4.29
CA ASN A 7 10.14 10.76 -5.53
C ASN A 7 8.92 9.87 -5.36
N CYS A 8 8.19 10.04 -4.25
CA CYS A 8 6.93 9.35 -4.05
C CYS A 8 5.81 10.08 -4.79
N PHE A 9 4.83 9.33 -5.25
CA PHE A 9 3.58 9.87 -5.74
C PHE A 9 2.47 9.49 -4.76
N VAL A 10 1.70 10.48 -4.34
CA VAL A 10 0.57 10.24 -3.43
C VAL A 10 -0.70 10.64 -4.15
N GLY A 11 -1.55 9.68 -4.43
CA GLY A 11 -2.78 9.90 -5.17
C GLY A 11 -3.81 10.73 -4.41
N ALA A 12 -4.77 11.25 -5.14
CA ALA A 12 -5.80 12.12 -4.58
C ALA A 12 -6.56 11.43 -3.45
N ARG A 13 -6.86 12.19 -2.39
CA ARG A 13 -7.61 11.73 -1.22
C ARG A 13 -6.96 10.57 -0.49
N SER A 14 -5.66 10.39 -0.66
CA SER A 14 -4.92 9.47 0.17
C SER A 14 -4.56 10.13 1.49
N GLU A 15 -4.45 9.32 2.54
CA GLU A 15 -4.05 9.79 3.86
C GLU A 15 -2.95 8.91 4.40
N VAL A 16 -1.90 9.55 4.88
CA VAL A 16 -0.79 8.86 5.54
C VAL A 16 -0.70 9.42 6.94
N ALA A 17 -0.97 8.59 7.92
CA ALA A 17 -1.06 9.03 9.31
C ALA A 17 0.27 8.89 10.03
N GLU A 18 0.32 9.46 11.23
CA GLU A 18 1.52 9.50 12.04
C GLU A 18 2.09 8.11 12.28
N GLY A 19 3.40 8.02 12.27
CA GLY A 19 4.13 6.78 12.50
C GLY A 19 4.42 5.99 11.23
N VAL A 20 3.98 6.50 10.07
CA VAL A 20 4.16 5.79 8.81
C VAL A 20 5.30 6.40 8.01
N ILE A 21 6.12 5.53 7.43
CA ILE A 21 7.20 5.92 6.52
C ILE A 21 6.89 5.37 5.14
N VAL A 22 6.82 6.24 4.15
CA VAL A 22 6.67 5.85 2.75
C VAL A 22 8.02 6.00 2.10
N GLU A 23 8.62 4.87 1.74
CA GLU A 23 10.01 4.87 1.25
C GLU A 23 10.10 5.33 -0.19
N THR A 24 11.30 5.75 -0.56
CA THR A 24 11.62 6.37 -1.83
C THR A 24 10.95 5.70 -3.04
N GLY A 25 10.43 6.51 -3.93
CA GLY A 25 9.93 6.04 -5.23
C GLY A 25 8.58 5.33 -5.19
N SER A 26 7.96 5.23 -4.03
CA SER A 26 6.67 4.54 -3.92
C SER A 26 5.55 5.34 -4.56
N VAL A 27 4.54 4.61 -5.04
CA VAL A 27 3.36 5.19 -5.68
C VAL A 27 2.12 4.72 -4.92
N LEU A 28 1.39 5.68 -4.37
CA LEU A 28 0.11 5.42 -3.71
C LEU A 28 -1.01 5.85 -4.66
N SER A 29 -1.92 4.93 -4.98
CA SER A 29 -3.06 5.29 -5.82
C SER A 29 -4.04 6.16 -5.03
N MET A 30 -5.09 6.61 -5.70
CA MET A 30 -6.13 7.41 -5.03
C MET A 30 -6.79 6.63 -3.89
N GLY A 31 -7.09 7.32 -2.80
CA GLY A 31 -7.88 6.75 -1.73
C GLY A 31 -7.15 5.72 -0.89
N VAL A 32 -5.84 5.80 -0.81
CA VAL A 32 -5.05 4.92 0.04
C VAL A 32 -4.95 5.51 1.43
N TYR A 33 -5.39 4.78 2.44
CA TYR A 33 -5.36 5.24 3.84
C TYR A 33 -4.41 4.36 4.63
N ILE A 34 -3.31 4.93 5.12
CA ILE A 34 -2.30 4.17 5.85
C ILE A 34 -2.08 4.80 7.21
N GLY A 35 -2.48 4.09 8.24
CA GLY A 35 -2.14 4.41 9.63
C GLY A 35 -1.06 3.49 10.14
N ALA A 36 -0.64 3.70 11.38
CA ALA A 36 0.45 2.93 11.99
C ALA A 36 0.15 1.43 12.11
N SER A 37 -1.13 1.05 12.08
CA SER A 37 -1.55 -0.35 12.22
C SER A 37 -2.10 -0.95 10.92
N THR A 38 -2.16 -0.17 9.85
CA THR A 38 -2.70 -0.65 8.58
C THR A 38 -1.81 -1.72 7.99
N ARG A 39 -2.41 -2.85 7.59
CA ARG A 39 -1.65 -3.91 6.95
C ARG A 39 -1.42 -3.57 5.49
N ILE A 40 -0.18 -3.74 5.08
CA ILE A 40 0.27 -3.48 3.70
C ILE A 40 0.75 -4.83 3.17
N VAL A 41 -0.04 -5.44 2.29
CA VAL A 41 0.15 -6.83 1.88
C VAL A 41 0.75 -6.87 0.49
N ASP A 42 1.88 -7.56 0.36
CA ASP A 42 2.46 -7.83 -0.96
C ASP A 42 1.68 -8.98 -1.60
N ARG A 43 1.05 -8.72 -2.75
CA ARG A 43 0.15 -9.71 -3.34
C ARG A 43 0.87 -10.92 -3.91
N TYR A 44 2.16 -10.84 -4.17
CA TYR A 44 2.91 -11.97 -4.70
C TYR A 44 3.53 -12.83 -3.60
N SER A 45 4.16 -12.19 -2.62
CA SER A 45 4.83 -12.93 -1.55
C SER A 45 3.91 -13.25 -0.37
N GLY A 46 2.85 -12.46 -0.20
CA GLY A 46 2.01 -12.55 0.97
C GLY A 46 2.59 -11.87 2.21
N ASP A 47 3.76 -11.26 2.09
CA ASP A 47 4.36 -10.55 3.22
C ASP A 47 3.49 -9.38 3.65
N ILE A 48 3.44 -9.15 4.95
CA ILE A 48 2.67 -8.06 5.52
C ILE A 48 3.61 -7.07 6.19
N PHE A 49 3.51 -5.82 5.77
CA PHE A 49 4.26 -4.72 6.36
C PHE A 49 3.32 -3.85 7.18
N VAL A 50 3.83 -3.27 8.25
CA VAL A 50 3.06 -2.36 9.10
C VAL A 50 3.95 -1.16 9.41
N GLY A 51 3.41 0.04 9.23
CA GLY A 51 4.14 1.28 9.53
C GLY A 51 5.13 1.72 8.47
N ARG A 52 5.30 0.95 7.41
CA ARG A 52 6.29 1.27 6.37
C ARG A 52 5.86 0.72 5.03
N VAL A 53 5.88 1.58 4.01
CA VAL A 53 5.71 1.16 2.61
C VAL A 53 7.11 0.98 2.04
N PRO A 54 7.49 -0.23 1.64
CA PRO A 54 8.84 -0.48 1.10
C PRO A 54 9.09 0.34 -0.16
N ALA A 55 10.36 0.68 -0.39
CA ALA A 55 10.75 1.50 -1.52
C ALA A 55 10.25 0.93 -2.85
N TYR A 56 9.86 1.82 -3.74
CA TYR A 56 9.42 1.49 -5.11
C TYR A 56 8.22 0.55 -5.16
N SER A 57 7.38 0.60 -4.14
CA SER A 57 6.13 -0.15 -4.12
C SER A 57 5.02 0.65 -4.79
N VAL A 58 4.19 -0.03 -5.56
CA VAL A 58 2.95 0.54 -6.10
C VAL A 58 1.81 -0.05 -5.30
N VAL A 59 1.08 0.80 -4.59
CA VAL A 59 0.07 0.34 -3.65
C VAL A 59 -1.32 0.86 -4.00
N VAL A 60 -2.31 0.04 -3.74
CA VAL A 60 -3.73 0.34 -4.00
C VAL A 60 -4.55 -0.05 -2.79
N PRO A 61 -5.77 0.51 -2.64
CA PRO A 61 -6.70 0.05 -1.60
C PRO A 61 -7.12 -1.39 -1.85
N GLY A 62 -7.35 -2.13 -0.78
CA GLY A 62 -7.82 -3.49 -0.89
C GLY A 62 -8.51 -3.94 0.37
N SER A 63 -8.80 -5.22 0.43
CA SER A 63 -9.38 -5.83 1.62
C SER A 63 -8.80 -7.22 1.80
N MET A 64 -8.81 -7.69 3.03
CA MET A 64 -8.37 -9.03 3.35
C MET A 64 -9.40 -9.71 4.23
N PRO A 65 -9.48 -11.05 4.19
CA PRO A 65 -10.45 -11.77 5.02
C PRO A 65 -10.24 -11.48 6.50
N GLY A 66 -11.35 -11.23 7.20
CA GLY A 66 -11.32 -11.12 8.65
C GLY A 66 -11.39 -12.48 9.30
N LYS A 67 -11.34 -12.48 10.63
CA LYS A 67 -11.46 -13.71 11.39
C LYS A 67 -12.86 -14.31 11.24
N PRO A 68 -12.99 -15.64 11.23
CA PRO A 68 -14.30 -16.26 11.20
C PRO A 68 -15.15 -15.85 12.41
N LEU A 69 -16.47 -15.85 12.22
CA LEU A 69 -17.42 -15.63 13.29
C LEU A 69 -17.40 -16.82 14.24
N LYS A 70 -18.07 -16.67 15.38
CA LYS A 70 -18.11 -17.72 16.41
C LYS A 70 -18.64 -19.05 15.89
N ASP A 71 -19.57 -19.01 14.93
CA ASP A 71 -20.17 -20.20 14.35
C ASP A 71 -19.36 -20.79 13.19
N GLY A 72 -18.18 -20.24 12.90
CA GLY A 72 -17.30 -20.71 11.83
C GLY A 72 -17.60 -20.11 10.47
N SER A 73 -18.65 -19.31 10.33
CA SER A 73 -18.94 -18.65 9.05
C SER A 73 -17.93 -17.53 8.79
N PRO A 74 -17.78 -17.11 7.51
CA PRO A 74 -16.82 -16.04 7.18
C PRO A 74 -17.15 -14.75 7.91
N GLY A 75 -16.13 -14.13 8.51
CA GLY A 75 -16.26 -12.82 9.13
C GLY A 75 -16.16 -11.70 8.10
N PRO A 76 -16.39 -10.46 8.53
CA PRO A 76 -16.26 -9.32 7.62
C PRO A 76 -14.82 -9.15 7.16
N SER A 77 -14.66 -8.70 5.90
CA SER A 77 -13.35 -8.34 5.36
C SER A 77 -12.90 -7.02 5.95
N LEU A 78 -11.60 -6.87 6.11
CA LEU A 78 -11.01 -5.67 6.68
C LEU A 78 -10.21 -4.92 5.62
N TYR A 79 -10.20 -3.61 5.74
CA TYR A 79 -9.40 -2.77 4.86
C TYR A 79 -7.92 -3.13 4.99
N CYS A 80 -7.25 -3.19 3.87
CA CYS A 80 -5.80 -3.25 3.85
C CYS A 80 -5.31 -2.49 2.63
N VAL A 81 -4.01 -2.31 2.56
CA VAL A 81 -3.34 -1.74 1.40
C VAL A 81 -2.59 -2.87 0.72
N VAL A 82 -2.66 -2.93 -0.60
CA VAL A 82 -2.05 -4.02 -1.36
C VAL A 82 -0.91 -3.48 -2.22
N ILE A 83 0.27 -4.09 -2.08
CA ILE A 83 1.38 -3.83 -2.99
C ILE A 83 1.12 -4.67 -4.23
N VAL A 84 0.75 -4.02 -5.34
CA VAL A 84 0.42 -4.73 -6.57
C VAL A 84 1.64 -4.99 -7.42
N LYS A 85 2.69 -4.22 -7.25
CA LYS A 85 3.98 -4.48 -7.90
C LYS A 85 5.09 -3.72 -7.18
N ARG A 86 6.30 -4.17 -7.38
CA ARG A 86 7.49 -3.47 -6.94
C ARG A 86 8.37 -3.26 -8.16
N VAL A 87 8.87 -2.05 -8.31
CA VAL A 87 9.66 -1.68 -9.48
C VAL A 87 11.04 -1.24 -9.04
N ASP A 88 11.96 -1.07 -9.98
CA ASP A 88 13.26 -0.50 -9.69
C ASP A 88 13.26 1.00 -9.99
N GLU A 89 14.34 1.66 -9.65
CA GLU A 89 14.49 3.09 -9.86
C GLU A 89 14.34 3.47 -11.34
N ARG A 90 14.91 2.68 -12.22
CA ARG A 90 14.87 2.94 -13.66
C ARG A 90 13.44 2.83 -14.20
N THR A 91 12.74 1.77 -13.83
CA THR A 91 11.35 1.57 -14.25
C THR A 91 10.47 2.69 -13.72
N ARG A 92 10.67 3.06 -12.45
CA ARG A 92 9.90 4.15 -11.84
C ARG A 92 10.11 5.48 -12.58
N ALA A 93 11.33 5.75 -12.99
CA ALA A 93 11.68 7.03 -13.62
C ALA A 93 11.08 7.18 -15.02
N LYS A 94 10.92 6.09 -15.76
CA LYS A 94 10.49 6.16 -17.16
C LYS A 94 9.08 5.64 -17.43
N THR A 95 8.36 5.22 -16.40
CA THR A 95 7.00 4.71 -16.56
C THR A 95 6.03 5.74 -15.98
N SER A 96 4.95 6.03 -16.70
CA SER A 96 3.96 6.99 -16.20
C SER A 96 3.25 6.43 -14.98
N ILE A 97 2.72 7.33 -14.14
CA ILE A 97 1.98 6.91 -12.95
C ILE A 97 0.78 6.05 -13.35
N ASN A 98 0.05 6.43 -14.39
CA ASN A 98 -1.11 5.67 -14.84
C ASN A 98 -0.72 4.25 -15.26
N ASP A 99 0.41 4.10 -15.94
CA ASP A 99 0.88 2.78 -16.34
C ASP A 99 1.34 1.94 -15.14
N LEU A 100 1.98 2.57 -14.16
CA LEU A 100 2.36 1.87 -12.93
C LEU A 100 1.14 1.37 -12.16
N LEU A 101 0.06 2.16 -12.16
CA LEU A 101 -1.17 1.80 -11.44
C LEU A 101 -2.06 0.81 -12.21
N ARG A 102 -1.78 0.61 -13.48
CA ARG A 102 -2.53 -0.36 -14.27
C ARG A 102 -2.17 -1.77 -13.85
N ASP A 103 -3.17 -2.55 -13.56
CA ASP A 103 -2.97 -3.92 -13.06
C ASP A 103 -2.68 -4.92 -14.17
#